data_88f628f851bd10c11e7ecb0644d5fbe8
#
_entry.id   88f628f851bd10c11e7ecb0644d5fbe8
#
_cell.length_a   1.000
_cell.length_b   1.000
_cell.length_c   1.000
_cell.angle_alpha   90.00
_cell.angle_beta   90.00
_cell.angle_gamma   90.00
#
_symmetry.space_group_name_H-M   'P 1'
#
loop_
_entity.id
_entity.type
_entity.pdbx_description
1 polymer ?
#
loop_
_entity_poly.entity_id
_entity_poly.type
_entity_poly.pdbx_seq_one_letter_code
_entity_poly.pdbx_strand_id
1 'polypeptide(L)'
;MYNVTVDRNAMRQEVLGPLFQRHVVSLAGTVDARWLESYKEVALDSDSFKRYVLEPGKGLISFTCRASDGTKVVESFLERLALFVEMINLHATCASAAPGIVQGAGGLESLEI
;
A
#
# COMPACT_ATOMS: atom_id res chain seq x y z
N MET A 1 9.80 13.28 0.04
CA MET A 1 8.39 13.01 0.39
C MET A 1 7.78 12.06 -0.62
N TYR A 2 6.99 11.12 -0.15
CA TYR A 2 6.38 10.10 -1.00
C TYR A 2 4.95 10.46 -1.35
N ASN A 3 4.63 10.39 -2.64
CA ASN A 3 3.32 10.78 -3.18
C ASN A 3 2.72 9.69 -4.06
N VAL A 4 2.91 8.44 -3.69
CA VAL A 4 2.33 7.32 -4.45
C VAL A 4 0.81 7.41 -4.37
N THR A 5 0.16 7.23 -5.50
CA THR A 5 -1.30 7.25 -5.59
C THR A 5 -1.81 6.05 -6.37
N VAL A 6 -3.08 5.75 -6.19
CA VAL A 6 -3.75 4.67 -6.91
C VAL A 6 -4.38 5.23 -8.18
N ASP A 7 -4.05 4.66 -9.32
CA ASP A 7 -4.64 5.05 -10.60
C ASP A 7 -5.83 4.14 -10.91
N ARG A 8 -7.03 4.60 -10.55
CA ARG A 8 -8.25 3.84 -10.76
C ARG A 8 -8.60 3.68 -12.24
N ASN A 9 -8.13 4.58 -13.08
CA ASN A 9 -8.41 4.52 -14.52
C ASN A 9 -7.62 3.43 -15.21
N ALA A 10 -6.55 2.95 -14.59
CA ALA A 10 -5.73 1.88 -15.13
C ALA A 10 -6.03 0.53 -14.46
N MET A 11 -7.22 0.37 -13.88
CA MET A 11 -7.61 -0.87 -13.24
C MET A 11 -7.95 -1.93 -14.28
N ARG A 12 -7.45 -3.13 -14.04
CA ARG A 12 -7.65 -4.28 -14.91
C ARG A 12 -8.27 -5.41 -14.10
N GLN A 13 -9.13 -6.19 -14.74
CA GLN A 13 -9.81 -7.31 -14.10
C GLN A 13 -9.34 -8.61 -14.68
N GLU A 14 -9.00 -9.58 -13.83
CA GLU A 14 -8.57 -10.92 -14.25
C GLU A 14 -9.50 -11.97 -13.65
N VAL A 15 -9.94 -12.91 -14.47
CA VAL A 15 -10.78 -14.03 -14.02
C VAL A 15 -9.86 -15.11 -13.46
N LEU A 16 -10.05 -15.49 -12.20
CA LEU A 16 -9.26 -16.53 -11.55
C LEU A 16 -9.98 -17.89 -11.54
N GLY A 17 -11.18 -17.95 -12.09
CA GLY A 17 -12.01 -19.15 -12.08
C GLY A 17 -13.46 -18.75 -11.93
N PRO A 18 -14.38 -19.71 -11.73
CA PRO A 18 -15.81 -19.39 -11.67
C PRO A 18 -16.22 -18.61 -10.43
N LEU A 19 -15.40 -18.63 -9.37
CA LEU A 19 -15.78 -18.05 -8.09
C LEU A 19 -15.05 -16.76 -7.73
N PHE A 20 -13.92 -16.47 -8.37
CA PHE A 20 -13.06 -15.36 -7.94
C PHE A 20 -12.58 -14.50 -9.10
N GLN A 21 -12.38 -13.22 -8.83
CA GLN A 21 -11.81 -12.25 -9.76
C GLN A 21 -10.74 -11.46 -9.05
N ARG A 22 -9.67 -11.16 -9.77
CA ARG A 22 -8.60 -10.29 -9.28
C ARG A 22 -8.73 -8.93 -9.95
N HIS A 23 -8.62 -7.88 -9.16
CA HIS A 23 -8.56 -6.53 -9.67
C HIS A 23 -7.14 -6.01 -9.51
N VAL A 24 -6.52 -5.60 -10.60
CA VAL A 24 -5.13 -5.12 -10.63
C VAL A 24 -5.14 -3.63 -10.90
N VAL A 25 -4.51 -2.87 -10.04
CA VAL A 25 -4.52 -1.41 -10.07
C VAL A 25 -3.09 -0.91 -10.19
N SER A 26 -2.86 0.08 -11.04
CA SER A 26 -1.55 0.70 -11.18
C SER A 26 -1.32 1.73 -10.08
N LEU A 27 -0.08 1.81 -9.61
CA LEU A 27 0.37 2.85 -8.70
C LEU A 27 1.12 3.91 -9.50
N ALA A 28 0.82 5.16 -9.23
CA ALA A 28 1.54 6.29 -9.82
C ALA A 28 2.48 6.88 -8.78
N GLY A 29 3.65 7.35 -9.20
CA GLY A 29 4.65 7.91 -8.30
C GLY A 29 5.84 6.99 -8.11
N THR A 30 6.74 7.37 -7.20
CA THR A 30 7.97 6.63 -6.98
C THR A 30 7.76 5.51 -5.95
N VAL A 31 7.93 4.28 -6.41
CA VAL A 31 7.87 3.10 -5.55
C VAL A 31 9.30 2.54 -5.46
N ASP A 32 10.05 3.04 -4.49
CA ASP A 32 11.44 2.62 -4.30
C ASP A 32 11.57 1.63 -3.14
N ALA A 33 12.81 1.25 -2.80
CA ALA A 33 13.07 0.26 -1.76
C ALA A 33 12.52 0.69 -0.40
N ARG A 34 12.59 1.97 -0.06
CA ARG A 34 12.09 2.47 1.22
C ARG A 34 10.57 2.41 1.28
N TRP A 35 9.90 2.74 0.19
CA TRP A 35 8.46 2.63 0.12
C TRP A 35 8.02 1.17 0.29
N LEU A 36 8.76 0.24 -0.33
CA LEU A 36 8.49 -1.19 -0.20
C LEU A 36 8.66 -1.69 1.23
N GLU A 37 9.67 -1.20 1.93
CA GLU A 37 9.84 -1.54 3.35
C GLU A 37 8.67 -1.03 4.19
N SER A 38 8.25 0.21 3.93
CA SER A 38 7.09 0.78 4.61
C SER A 38 5.81 0.03 4.29
N TYR A 39 5.64 -0.42 3.07
CA TYR A 39 4.52 -1.27 2.69
C TYR A 39 4.47 -2.53 3.56
N LYS A 40 5.59 -3.20 3.72
CA LYS A 40 5.64 -4.42 4.54
C LYS A 40 5.27 -4.15 5.98
N GLU A 41 5.77 -3.06 6.55
CA GLU A 41 5.51 -2.73 7.94
C GLU A 41 4.06 -2.35 8.18
N VAL A 42 3.48 -1.53 7.31
CA VAL A 42 2.08 -1.14 7.42
C VAL A 42 1.17 -2.35 7.23
N ALA A 43 1.51 -3.26 6.31
CA ALA A 43 0.72 -4.46 6.07
C ALA A 43 0.73 -5.41 7.26
N LEU A 44 1.85 -5.47 8.01
CA LEU A 44 1.93 -6.32 9.20
C LEU A 44 1.02 -5.83 10.32
N ASP A 45 0.76 -4.53 10.38
CA ASP A 45 -0.03 -3.94 11.46
C ASP A 45 -1.54 -4.09 11.26
N SER A 46 -1.98 -4.53 10.09
CA SER A 46 -3.42 -4.61 9.81
C SER A 46 -3.76 -5.80 8.93
N ASP A 47 -4.63 -6.66 9.42
CA ASP A 47 -5.10 -7.80 8.65
C ASP A 47 -5.89 -7.38 7.41
N SER A 48 -6.56 -6.23 7.46
CA SER A 48 -7.29 -5.70 6.32
C SER A 48 -6.39 -5.44 5.12
N PHE A 49 -5.16 -5.01 5.38
CA PHE A 49 -4.23 -4.65 4.31
C PHE A 49 -3.48 -5.86 3.75
N LYS A 50 -3.52 -6.99 4.42
CA LYS A 50 -2.89 -8.22 3.92
C LYS A 50 -3.59 -8.80 2.70
N ARG A 51 -4.80 -8.32 2.40
CA ARG A 51 -5.53 -8.75 1.21
C ARG A 51 -4.98 -8.16 -0.07
N TYR A 52 -4.15 -7.14 0.03
CA TYR A 52 -3.58 -6.48 -1.14
C TYR A 52 -2.20 -7.06 -1.43
N VAL A 53 -1.94 -7.36 -2.69
CA VAL A 53 -0.68 -7.96 -3.13
C VAL A 53 0.03 -6.98 -4.06
N LEU A 54 1.23 -6.58 -3.68
CA LEU A 54 2.05 -5.66 -4.45
C LEU A 54 3.01 -6.41 -5.35
N GLU A 55 3.10 -5.98 -6.61
CA GLU A 55 4.12 -6.45 -7.56
C GLU A 55 5.14 -5.32 -7.74
N PRO A 56 6.24 -5.36 -6.98
CA PRO A 56 7.14 -4.19 -6.89
C PRO A 56 7.78 -3.81 -8.22
N GLY A 57 8.16 -4.77 -9.03
CA GLY A 57 8.83 -4.49 -10.29
C GLY A 57 7.93 -3.85 -11.35
N LYS A 58 6.62 -3.84 -11.13
CA LYS A 58 5.65 -3.35 -12.11
C LYS A 58 4.84 -2.16 -11.61
N GLY A 59 4.96 -1.81 -10.33
CA GLY A 59 4.13 -0.77 -9.74
C GLY A 59 2.66 -1.11 -9.75
N LEU A 60 2.32 -2.38 -9.57
CA LEU A 60 0.95 -2.86 -9.55
C LEU A 60 0.58 -3.39 -8.19
N ILE A 61 -0.67 -3.17 -7.79
CA ILE A 61 -1.21 -3.75 -6.57
C ILE A 61 -2.57 -4.37 -6.89
N SER A 62 -2.85 -5.51 -6.29
CA SER A 62 -4.06 -6.24 -6.62
C SER A 62 -4.80 -6.73 -5.39
N PHE A 63 -6.07 -7.01 -5.57
CA PHE A 63 -6.90 -7.64 -4.55
C PHE A 63 -7.88 -8.59 -5.24
N THR A 64 -8.34 -9.60 -4.48
CA THR A 64 -9.23 -10.63 -5.02
C THR A 64 -10.61 -10.50 -4.37
N CYS A 65 -11.65 -10.54 -5.20
CA CYS A 65 -13.04 -10.54 -4.76
C CYS A 65 -13.72 -11.78 -5.30
N ARG A 66 -14.89 -12.10 -4.74
CA ARG A 66 -15.75 -13.12 -5.32
C ARG A 66 -16.36 -12.58 -6.61
N ALA A 67 -16.54 -13.48 -7.59
CA ALA A 67 -17.17 -13.11 -8.84
C ALA A 67 -18.59 -12.56 -8.65
N SER A 68 -19.27 -12.97 -7.58
CA SER A 68 -20.62 -12.50 -7.25
C SER A 68 -20.65 -11.17 -6.53
N ASP A 69 -19.49 -10.62 -6.11
CA ASP A 69 -19.45 -9.34 -5.42
C ASP A 69 -19.78 -8.21 -6.39
N GLY A 70 -20.60 -7.28 -5.92
CA GLY A 70 -21.01 -6.15 -6.74
C GLY A 70 -20.02 -5.01 -6.72
N THR A 71 -20.35 -3.97 -7.48
CA THR A 71 -19.54 -2.76 -7.62
C THR A 71 -19.22 -2.12 -6.26
N LYS A 72 -20.17 -2.15 -5.33
CA LYS A 72 -19.96 -1.54 -4.00
C LYS A 72 -18.83 -2.20 -3.23
N VAL A 73 -18.69 -3.51 -3.35
CA VAL A 73 -17.62 -4.25 -2.69
C VAL A 73 -16.28 -3.85 -3.28
N VAL A 74 -16.20 -3.79 -4.61
CA VAL A 74 -14.98 -3.38 -5.32
C VAL A 74 -14.59 -1.95 -4.93
N GLU A 75 -15.55 -1.04 -4.88
CA GLU A 75 -15.29 0.34 -4.47
C GLU A 75 -14.80 0.44 -3.04
N SER A 76 -15.36 -0.37 -2.15
CA SER A 76 -14.88 -0.43 -0.76
C SER A 76 -13.44 -0.88 -0.68
N PHE A 77 -13.04 -1.87 -1.47
CA PHE A 77 -11.64 -2.29 -1.56
C PHE A 77 -10.74 -1.17 -2.09
N LEU A 78 -11.21 -0.43 -3.10
CA LEU A 78 -10.44 0.67 -3.67
C LEU A 78 -10.25 1.81 -2.69
N GLU A 79 -11.29 2.12 -1.90
CA GLU A 79 -11.18 3.16 -0.87
C GLU A 79 -10.18 2.78 0.22
N ARG A 80 -10.22 1.52 0.65
CA ARG A 80 -9.24 1.02 1.62
C ARG A 80 -7.84 1.00 1.05
N LEU A 81 -7.72 0.67 -0.24
CA LEU A 81 -6.43 0.69 -0.91
C LEU A 81 -5.85 2.10 -0.94
N ALA A 82 -6.66 3.11 -1.24
CA ALA A 82 -6.22 4.49 -1.23
C ALA A 82 -5.71 4.89 0.15
N LEU A 83 -6.43 4.50 1.20
CA LEU A 83 -6.01 4.75 2.57
C LEU A 83 -4.71 4.03 2.90
N PHE A 84 -4.59 2.77 2.50
CA PHE A 84 -3.39 1.97 2.70
C PHE A 84 -2.17 2.64 2.07
N VAL A 85 -2.29 3.05 0.81
CA VAL A 85 -1.21 3.73 0.09
C VAL A 85 -0.83 5.04 0.79
N GLU A 86 -1.82 5.79 1.27
CA GLU A 86 -1.58 7.01 2.01
C GLU A 86 -0.79 6.75 3.31
N MET A 87 -1.16 5.71 4.03
CA MET A 87 -0.45 5.31 5.25
C MET A 87 0.99 4.89 4.95
N ILE A 88 1.21 4.19 3.85
CA ILE A 88 2.56 3.81 3.44
C ILE A 88 3.38 5.06 3.11
N ASN A 89 2.80 6.01 2.39
CA ASN A 89 3.47 7.27 2.07
C ASN A 89 3.92 8.00 3.33
N LEU A 90 3.04 8.10 4.31
CA LEU A 90 3.35 8.74 5.59
C LEU A 90 4.46 8.01 6.32
N HIS A 91 4.37 6.70 6.40
CA HIS A 91 5.39 5.89 7.06
C HIS A 91 6.75 6.05 6.38
N ALA A 92 6.78 5.97 5.06
CA ALA A 92 8.01 6.08 4.29
C ALA A 92 8.63 7.48 4.43
N THR A 93 7.80 8.52 4.42
CA THR A 93 8.26 9.89 4.61
C THR A 93 8.87 10.09 6.00
N CYS A 94 8.20 9.59 7.02
CA CYS A 94 8.71 9.69 8.40
C CYS A 94 10.01 8.90 8.57
N ALA A 95 10.08 7.71 8.00
CA ALA A 95 11.27 6.88 8.07
C ALA A 95 12.46 7.54 7.36
N SER A 96 12.21 8.24 6.25
CA SER A 96 13.26 8.98 5.54
C SER A 96 13.76 10.17 6.32
N ALA A 97 12.89 10.80 7.11
CA ALA A 97 13.27 11.97 7.89
C ALA A 97 13.97 11.60 9.21
N ALA A 98 13.72 10.41 9.72
CA ALA A 98 14.21 9.98 11.02
C ALA A 98 15.73 10.03 11.19
N PRO A 99 16.54 9.67 10.23
CA PRO A 99 17.99 9.70 10.43
C PRO A 99 18.56 11.08 10.60
N GLY A 100 17.87 12.05 10.37
CA GLY A 100 18.33 13.38 10.67
C GLY A 100 18.35 13.56 12.12
N ILE A 101 18.32 13.26 12.87
CA ILE A 101 18.04 13.55 14.13
C ILE A 101 18.29 12.98 15.21
N VAL A 102 18.60 12.72 14.49
CA VAL A 102 18.54 12.29 15.30
C VAL A 102 18.83 11.95 15.79
N GLN A 103 18.98 11.64 15.73
CA GLN A 103 19.04 11.33 16.31
C GLN A 103 19.09 11.40 16.82
N GLY A 104 19.31 11.28 16.93
CA GLY A 104 19.07 11.36 17.71
C GLY A 104 18.91 11.19 18.10
N ALA A 105 19.14 11.20 18.43
CA ALA A 105 18.65 11.07 19.10
C ALA A 105 18.35 10.74 19.28
N GLY A 106 18.95 10.58 19.66
CA GLY A 106 18.34 10.35 20.10
C GLY A 106 17.92 10.00 20.18
N GLY A 107 18.49 9.87 20.59
CA GLY A 107 17.82 9.76 20.98
C GLY A 107 17.41 9.41 21.15
N LEU A 108 17.32 9.16 21.29
CA LEU A 108 16.79 9.15 21.75
C LEU A 108 16.46 8.79 21.99
N GLU A 109 16.28 8.46 22.05
CA GLU A 109 15.95 8.43 22.44
C GLU A 109 15.46 8.24 22.50
N SER A 110 16.00 7.95 22.79
CA SER A 110 15.50 8.02 23.06
C SER A 110 15.05 7.85 23.10
N LEU A 111 15.14 7.53 23.33
CA LEU A 111 14.72 7.77 23.58
C LEU A 111 14.24 7.61 23.72
N GLU A 112 14.00 7.21 23.79
CA GLU A 112 13.67 7.40 24.06
C GLU A 112 13.27 7.54 23.98
N ILE A 113 13.42 7.11 24.12
CA ILE A 113 13.08 7.50 24.16
C ILE A 113 13.02 7.77 24.05
#